data_cb5b40bd1598ca8689d528bcb5c877b4
#
_entry.id   cb5b40bd1598ca8689d528bcb5c877b4
#
_cell.length_a   1.000
_cell.length_b   1.000
_cell.length_c   1.000
_cell.angle_alpha   90.00
_cell.angle_beta   90.00
_cell.angle_gamma   90.00
#
_symmetry.space_group_name_H-M   'P 1'
#
loop_
_entity.id
_entity.type
_entity.pdbx_description
1 polymer ?
#
loop_
_entity_poly.entity_id
_entity_poly.type
_entity_poly.pdbx_seq_one_letter_code
_entity_poly.pdbx_strand_id
1 'polypeptide(L)'
;MKKGRVVEQFFATVNSILVAIDDFIWGVPLMVLILAGGILLTVRLRGLQFSKLPRALRYMMKNEKGEDAHGEVSSFGALCTALSATIGTGNIVGVATAIVAGGPGAMFWMWLAALFGMATKYSEGLLAVKYRSIDEDGHVLGGPFYYIERGMKQRLPQISWRWLAKIFAFFGMCVGLFGIGTFTQVNSINSAITGFFDPNMAHTVSLFGMEYSLATVIGSLIVAIFVGLVVIGGLKRISSVAQKIIPVMVVIYVGFSLVLIAVNITALPDALVTIVESAFGLRAAAGGALGAIIIAMQKGIARGIFSNEAGLGSAPIAAAAAQTKEPVRQGLVSMTGTFLDTIIVCSMTGLALVMTGAYQIPGLEGAAVTTAAFQAGLPFIPGEAVSFVLMICLALFGFTTILGWDYYGERCLEYFSNGSKKAVKVYRWAYIACVFAGPYMTVAAVWTIADIFNACMAIPNMIALIVLSGVVVRETKDFFKRLEEANGDEEAMVPYRAQ
;
A
#
# COMPACT_ATOMS: atom_id res chain seq x y z
N MET A 1 -6.95 3.79 -42.21
CA MET A 1 -7.89 4.68 -41.48
C MET A 1 -9.07 3.94 -40.80
N LYS A 2 -9.85 3.03 -41.45
CA LYS A 2 -10.98 2.34 -40.81
C LYS A 2 -10.56 1.36 -39.67
N LYS A 3 -9.46 0.60 -39.82
CA LYS A 3 -8.98 -0.32 -38.77
C LYS A 3 -8.50 0.42 -37.48
N GLY A 4 -7.83 1.57 -37.59
CA GLY A 4 -7.41 2.37 -36.45
C GLY A 4 -8.59 2.88 -35.63
N ARG A 5 -9.63 3.44 -36.26
CA ARG A 5 -10.85 3.90 -35.56
C ARG A 5 -11.59 2.78 -34.82
N VAL A 6 -11.63 1.56 -35.37
CA VAL A 6 -12.29 0.41 -34.69
C VAL A 6 -11.52 0.00 -33.47
N VAL A 7 -10.19 0.00 -33.52
CA VAL A 7 -9.32 -0.31 -32.38
C VAL A 7 -9.42 0.76 -31.30
N GLU A 8 -9.37 2.04 -31.67
CA GLU A 8 -9.56 3.16 -30.73
C GLU A 8 -10.94 3.12 -30.05
N GLN A 9 -11.98 2.84 -30.82
CA GLN A 9 -13.35 2.74 -30.30
C GLN A 9 -13.52 1.53 -29.36
N PHE A 10 -12.87 0.40 -29.66
CA PHE A 10 -12.82 -0.75 -28.77
C PHE A 10 -12.15 -0.42 -27.43
N PHE A 11 -10.95 0.19 -27.45
CA PHE A 11 -10.25 0.58 -26.23
C PHE A 11 -11.03 1.65 -25.43
N ALA A 12 -11.66 2.61 -26.08
CA ALA A 12 -12.51 3.59 -25.43
C ALA A 12 -13.70 2.93 -24.72
N THR A 13 -14.34 1.96 -25.39
CA THR A 13 -15.47 1.19 -24.78
C THR A 13 -15.00 0.35 -23.61
N VAL A 14 -13.87 -0.35 -23.73
CA VAL A 14 -13.30 -1.14 -22.62
C VAL A 14 -12.98 -0.22 -21.45
N ASN A 15 -12.34 0.93 -21.69
CA ASN A 15 -12.01 1.89 -20.64
C ASN A 15 -13.26 2.44 -19.94
N SER A 16 -14.31 2.77 -20.69
CA SER A 16 -15.59 3.25 -20.11
C SER A 16 -16.27 2.20 -19.23
N ILE A 17 -16.20 0.92 -19.61
CA ILE A 17 -16.71 -0.20 -18.79
C ILE A 17 -15.88 -0.35 -17.50
N LEU A 18 -14.55 -0.30 -17.61
CA LEU A 18 -13.67 -0.40 -16.46
C LEU A 18 -13.90 0.75 -15.45
N VAL A 19 -14.04 1.98 -15.95
CA VAL A 19 -14.35 3.15 -15.10
C VAL A 19 -15.72 3.00 -14.43
N ALA A 20 -16.74 2.53 -15.15
CA ALA A 20 -18.06 2.30 -14.56
C ALA A 20 -18.04 1.21 -13.45
N ILE A 21 -17.25 0.16 -13.64
CA ILE A 21 -17.02 -0.88 -12.62
C ILE A 21 -16.28 -0.30 -11.42
N ASP A 22 -15.24 0.49 -11.64
CA ASP A 22 -14.46 1.13 -10.59
C ASP A 22 -15.32 2.07 -9.74
N ASP A 23 -16.07 2.96 -10.38
CA ASP A 23 -16.98 3.91 -9.71
C ASP A 23 -18.06 3.19 -8.90
N PHE A 24 -18.55 2.03 -9.37
CA PHE A 24 -19.49 1.21 -8.63
C PHE A 24 -18.86 0.53 -7.41
N ILE A 25 -17.69 -0.08 -7.57
CA ILE A 25 -17.04 -0.86 -6.51
C ILE A 25 -16.43 0.07 -5.45
N TRP A 26 -15.72 1.13 -5.86
CA TRP A 26 -15.20 2.17 -4.97
C TRP A 26 -16.26 3.22 -4.58
N GLY A 27 -17.51 2.94 -4.86
CA GLY A 27 -18.62 3.76 -4.42
C GLY A 27 -18.78 3.79 -2.90
N VAL A 28 -19.82 4.50 -2.45
CA VAL A 28 -20.16 4.69 -1.01
C VAL A 28 -20.16 3.37 -0.21
N PRO A 29 -20.63 2.22 -0.73
CA PRO A 29 -20.70 0.98 0.05
C PRO A 29 -19.33 0.48 0.54
N LEU A 30 -18.32 0.45 -0.32
CA LEU A 30 -16.99 -0.03 0.07
C LEU A 30 -16.30 0.94 1.02
N MET A 31 -16.40 2.23 0.76
CA MET A 31 -15.85 3.26 1.66
C MET A 31 -16.47 3.17 3.06
N VAL A 32 -17.79 3.00 3.13
CA VAL A 32 -18.50 2.80 4.41
C VAL A 32 -18.02 1.51 5.09
N LEU A 33 -17.88 0.42 4.35
CA LEU A 33 -17.41 -0.85 4.91
C LEU A 33 -16.02 -0.71 5.55
N ILE A 34 -15.08 -0.07 4.86
CA ILE A 34 -13.70 0.08 5.35
C ILE A 34 -13.64 1.06 6.51
N LEU A 35 -14.25 2.23 6.39
CA LEU A 35 -14.25 3.22 7.47
C LEU A 35 -15.02 2.74 8.70
N ALA A 36 -16.24 2.21 8.52
CA ALA A 36 -17.03 1.69 9.63
C ALA A 36 -16.35 0.50 10.32
N GLY A 37 -15.69 -0.38 9.54
CA GLY A 37 -14.88 -1.46 10.09
C GLY A 37 -13.70 -0.94 10.90
N GLY A 38 -12.97 0.06 10.40
CA GLY A 38 -11.86 0.70 11.12
C GLY A 38 -12.33 1.44 12.38
N ILE A 39 -13.45 2.15 12.31
CA ILE A 39 -14.09 2.80 13.47
C ILE A 39 -14.54 1.76 14.50
N LEU A 40 -15.21 0.68 14.06
CA LEU A 40 -15.63 -0.41 14.94
C LEU A 40 -14.45 -1.01 15.69
N LEU A 41 -13.34 -1.31 14.99
CA LEU A 41 -12.13 -1.85 15.60
C LEU A 41 -11.50 -0.82 16.56
N THR A 42 -11.43 0.45 16.19
CA THR A 42 -10.93 1.53 17.04
C THR A 42 -11.73 1.62 18.36
N VAL A 43 -13.05 1.61 18.27
CA VAL A 43 -13.93 1.69 19.46
C VAL A 43 -13.79 0.44 20.31
N ARG A 44 -13.82 -0.76 19.72
CA ARG A 44 -13.67 -2.03 20.45
C ARG A 44 -12.32 -2.20 21.13
N LEU A 45 -11.26 -1.66 20.50
CA LEU A 45 -9.89 -1.65 21.05
C LEU A 45 -9.61 -0.42 21.93
N ARG A 46 -10.61 0.43 22.19
CA ARG A 46 -10.52 1.63 23.03
C ARG A 46 -9.42 2.59 22.59
N GLY A 47 -9.29 2.82 21.27
CA GLY A 47 -8.28 3.72 20.73
C GLY A 47 -6.85 3.24 20.96
N LEU A 48 -6.61 1.93 20.88
CA LEU A 48 -5.30 1.31 21.11
C LEU A 48 -4.19 1.96 20.27
N GLN A 49 -4.48 2.31 19.02
CA GLN A 49 -3.53 2.94 18.12
C GLN A 49 -3.00 4.28 18.64
N PHE A 50 -3.74 4.98 19.47
CA PHE A 50 -3.28 6.23 20.10
C PHE A 50 -2.50 5.96 21.38
N SER A 51 -3.05 5.10 22.25
CA SER A 51 -2.47 4.84 23.57
C SER A 51 -1.23 3.94 23.55
N LYS A 52 -1.10 3.06 22.55
CA LYS A 52 -0.02 2.08 22.46
C LYS A 52 0.98 2.34 21.34
N LEU A 53 0.85 3.44 20.58
CA LEU A 53 1.78 3.80 19.51
C LEU A 53 3.25 3.87 19.98
N PRO A 54 3.59 4.48 21.14
CA PRO A 54 4.98 4.49 21.59
C PRO A 54 5.56 3.08 21.83
N ARG A 55 4.74 2.15 22.34
CA ARG A 55 5.12 0.75 22.51
C ARG A 55 5.27 0.05 21.17
N ALA A 56 4.38 0.29 20.23
CA ALA A 56 4.45 -0.26 18.89
C ALA A 56 5.75 0.14 18.16
N LEU A 57 6.12 1.42 18.25
CA LEU A 57 7.38 1.93 17.68
C LEU A 57 8.61 1.29 18.35
N ARG A 58 8.55 1.01 19.68
CA ARG A 58 9.60 0.28 20.36
C ARG A 58 9.71 -1.17 19.85
N TYR A 59 8.58 -1.86 19.66
CA TYR A 59 8.56 -3.23 19.15
C TYR A 59 9.04 -3.34 17.71
N MET A 60 8.79 -2.33 16.90
CA MET A 60 9.33 -2.23 15.55
C MET A 60 10.86 -2.29 15.52
N MET A 61 11.52 -1.64 16.50
CA MET A 61 12.99 -1.57 16.57
C MET A 61 13.63 -2.72 17.34
N LYS A 62 12.85 -3.51 18.08
CA LYS A 62 13.37 -4.59 18.96
C LYS A 62 12.82 -5.94 18.53
N ASN A 63 13.67 -6.79 17.95
CA ASN A 63 13.32 -8.17 17.64
C ASN A 63 13.04 -8.96 18.92
N GLU A 64 12.11 -9.90 18.85
CA GLU A 64 11.84 -10.85 19.92
C GLU A 64 13.01 -11.85 20.02
N LYS A 65 13.49 -12.09 21.25
CA LYS A 65 14.57 -13.04 21.53
C LYS A 65 13.96 -14.37 22.02
N GLY A 66 14.56 -15.48 21.67
CA GLY A 66 14.22 -16.81 22.17
C GLY A 66 14.16 -17.87 21.08
N GLU A 67 14.52 -19.12 21.46
CA GLU A 67 14.60 -20.26 20.54
C GLU A 67 13.23 -20.70 19.97
N ASP A 68 12.14 -20.37 20.66
CA ASP A 68 10.78 -20.75 20.24
C ASP A 68 10.06 -19.71 19.36
N ALA A 69 10.74 -18.66 18.89
CA ALA A 69 10.14 -17.68 17.98
C ALA A 69 10.14 -18.23 16.56
N HIS A 70 9.12 -19.03 16.24
CA HIS A 70 8.96 -19.61 14.90
C HIS A 70 8.55 -18.57 13.85
N GLY A 71 9.14 -18.64 12.65
CA GLY A 71 8.87 -17.75 11.52
C GLY A 71 10.01 -17.79 10.50
N GLU A 72 9.76 -17.27 9.28
CA GLU A 72 10.75 -17.28 8.19
C GLU A 72 11.72 -16.09 8.25
N VAL A 73 11.28 -14.96 8.81
CA VAL A 73 12.04 -13.69 8.88
C VAL A 73 11.84 -13.02 10.24
N SER A 74 12.80 -12.18 10.66
CA SER A 74 12.66 -11.40 11.90
C SER A 74 11.43 -10.49 11.85
N SER A 75 10.90 -10.06 13.03
CA SER A 75 9.77 -9.13 13.10
C SER A 75 10.05 -7.84 12.34
N PHE A 76 11.28 -7.30 12.41
CA PHE A 76 11.72 -6.17 11.61
C PHE A 76 11.77 -6.50 10.12
N GLY A 77 12.23 -7.69 9.74
CA GLY A 77 12.22 -8.17 8.36
C GLY A 77 10.83 -8.32 7.77
N ALA A 78 9.88 -8.85 8.55
CA ALA A 78 8.48 -8.93 8.17
C ALA A 78 7.85 -7.54 8.00
N LEU A 79 8.16 -6.61 8.91
CA LEU A 79 7.71 -5.22 8.78
C LEU A 79 8.32 -4.55 7.53
N CYS A 80 9.62 -4.69 7.29
CA CYS A 80 10.24 -4.16 6.08
C CYS A 80 9.64 -4.77 4.81
N THR A 81 9.33 -6.07 4.81
CA THR A 81 8.62 -6.70 3.69
C THR A 81 7.22 -6.12 3.52
N ALA A 82 6.50 -5.85 4.61
CA ALA A 82 5.20 -5.17 4.54
C ALA A 82 5.34 -3.71 4.08
N LEU A 83 6.32 -2.97 4.61
CA LEU A 83 6.60 -1.59 4.20
C LEU A 83 7.09 -1.50 2.76
N SER A 84 7.79 -2.52 2.24
CA SER A 84 8.19 -2.55 0.83
C SER A 84 6.98 -2.58 -0.09
N ALA A 85 5.93 -3.27 0.28
CA ALA A 85 4.70 -3.32 -0.50
C ALA A 85 3.87 -2.02 -0.36
N THR A 86 3.89 -1.36 0.81
CA THR A 86 3.08 -0.18 1.11
C THR A 86 3.75 1.13 0.71
N ILE A 87 5.02 1.36 1.09
CA ILE A 87 5.75 2.58 0.74
C ILE A 87 6.23 2.49 -0.72
N GLY A 88 5.41 2.98 -1.61
CA GLY A 88 5.58 2.89 -3.05
C GLY A 88 5.29 4.20 -3.79
N THR A 89 5.02 4.09 -5.08
CA THR A 89 4.63 5.25 -5.89
C THR A 89 3.32 5.87 -5.42
N GLY A 90 2.49 5.14 -4.66
CA GLY A 90 1.28 5.65 -4.02
C GLY A 90 1.53 6.86 -3.12
N ASN A 91 2.64 6.86 -2.38
CA ASN A 91 3.01 7.96 -1.47
C ASN A 91 3.40 9.25 -2.19
N ILE A 92 3.82 9.18 -3.43
CA ILE A 92 4.30 10.32 -4.24
C ILE A 92 3.26 10.64 -5.31
N VAL A 93 3.01 9.71 -6.22
CA VAL A 93 2.09 9.86 -7.35
C VAL A 93 0.63 9.75 -6.89
N GLY A 94 0.31 8.78 -6.02
CA GLY A 94 -1.05 8.58 -5.52
C GLY A 94 -1.57 9.77 -4.72
N VAL A 95 -0.75 10.36 -3.85
CA VAL A 95 -1.10 11.59 -3.12
C VAL A 95 -1.33 12.76 -4.08
N ALA A 96 -0.46 12.93 -5.08
CA ALA A 96 -0.62 13.98 -6.09
C ALA A 96 -1.93 13.80 -6.87
N THR A 97 -2.24 12.58 -7.33
CA THR A 97 -3.50 12.30 -8.03
C THR A 97 -4.73 12.52 -7.14
N ALA A 98 -4.65 12.20 -5.83
CA ALA A 98 -5.75 12.48 -4.90
C ALA A 98 -6.02 13.98 -4.75
N ILE A 99 -4.97 14.79 -4.59
CA ILE A 99 -5.08 16.24 -4.40
C ILE A 99 -5.50 16.94 -5.70
N VAL A 100 -4.98 16.53 -6.85
CA VAL A 100 -5.40 17.07 -8.16
C VAL A 100 -6.88 16.79 -8.43
N ALA A 101 -7.35 15.58 -8.16
CA ALA A 101 -8.72 15.16 -8.44
C ALA A 101 -9.73 15.57 -7.35
N GLY A 102 -9.32 15.56 -6.07
CA GLY A 102 -10.18 15.79 -4.92
C GLY A 102 -9.94 17.12 -4.18
N GLY A 103 -9.01 17.95 -4.67
CA GLY A 103 -8.55 19.14 -3.97
C GLY A 103 -7.70 18.82 -2.73
N PRO A 104 -7.16 19.87 -2.06
CA PRO A 104 -6.37 19.73 -0.82
C PRO A 104 -7.07 18.94 0.29
N GLY A 105 -8.40 19.00 0.34
CA GLY A 105 -9.23 18.26 1.32
C GLY A 105 -9.08 16.75 1.26
N ALA A 106 -8.64 16.19 0.13
CA ALA A 106 -8.33 14.76 0.00
C ALA A 106 -7.28 14.30 1.03
N MET A 107 -6.33 15.18 1.38
CA MET A 107 -5.30 14.89 2.38
C MET A 107 -5.88 14.70 3.79
N PHE A 108 -6.88 15.51 4.18
CA PHE A 108 -7.57 15.35 5.45
C PHE A 108 -8.26 13.98 5.55
N TRP A 109 -8.95 13.57 4.50
CA TRP A 109 -9.65 12.27 4.46
C TRP A 109 -8.67 11.09 4.42
N MET A 110 -7.50 11.28 3.81
CA MET A 110 -6.38 10.34 3.87
C MET A 110 -5.88 10.12 5.30
N TRP A 111 -5.66 11.21 6.07
CA TRP A 111 -5.27 11.13 7.48
C TRP A 111 -6.32 10.44 8.33
N LEU A 112 -7.60 10.79 8.13
CA LEU A 112 -8.70 10.17 8.88
C LEU A 112 -8.80 8.67 8.59
N ALA A 113 -8.69 8.27 7.34
CA ALA A 113 -8.67 6.87 6.94
C ALA A 113 -7.47 6.12 7.55
N ALA A 114 -6.29 6.73 7.57
CA ALA A 114 -5.10 6.13 8.16
C ALA A 114 -5.22 5.95 9.68
N LEU A 115 -5.77 6.92 10.41
CA LEU A 115 -5.98 6.83 11.86
C LEU A 115 -6.86 5.64 12.24
N PHE A 116 -7.95 5.40 11.52
CA PHE A 116 -8.80 4.22 11.70
C PHE A 116 -8.15 2.96 11.10
N GLY A 117 -7.43 3.12 10.00
CA GLY A 117 -6.66 2.07 9.33
C GLY A 117 -5.57 1.45 10.21
N MET A 118 -4.99 2.20 11.15
CA MET A 118 -4.04 1.66 12.12
C MET A 118 -4.65 0.55 12.99
N ALA A 119 -5.90 0.70 13.44
CA ALA A 119 -6.61 -0.33 14.21
C ALA A 119 -6.95 -1.55 13.33
N THR A 120 -7.25 -1.31 12.06
CA THR A 120 -7.46 -2.37 11.06
C THR A 120 -6.16 -3.16 10.85
N LYS A 121 -5.04 -2.50 10.57
CA LYS A 121 -3.70 -3.09 10.37
C LYS A 121 -3.24 -3.87 11.60
N TYR A 122 -3.51 -3.34 12.81
CA TYR A 122 -3.29 -4.05 14.07
C TYR A 122 -4.03 -5.39 14.09
N SER A 123 -5.31 -5.36 13.77
CA SER A 123 -6.18 -6.55 13.79
C SER A 123 -5.74 -7.57 12.73
N GLU A 124 -5.38 -7.12 11.55
CA GLU A 124 -4.84 -7.94 10.46
C GLU A 124 -3.56 -8.67 10.88
N GLY A 125 -2.58 -7.95 11.43
CA GLY A 125 -1.30 -8.51 11.87
C GLY A 125 -1.46 -9.51 13.01
N LEU A 126 -2.34 -9.22 13.98
CA LEU A 126 -2.68 -10.13 15.07
C LEU A 126 -3.29 -11.43 14.55
N LEU A 127 -4.33 -11.34 13.70
CA LEU A 127 -5.02 -12.51 13.18
C LEU A 127 -4.13 -13.35 12.26
N ALA A 128 -3.23 -12.71 11.51
CA ALA A 128 -2.28 -13.39 10.65
C ALA A 128 -1.37 -14.35 11.43
N VAL A 129 -0.85 -13.90 12.56
CA VAL A 129 0.01 -14.72 13.44
C VAL A 129 -0.83 -15.76 14.20
N LYS A 130 -2.02 -15.39 14.71
CA LYS A 130 -2.88 -16.31 15.46
C LYS A 130 -3.33 -17.52 14.65
N TYR A 131 -3.66 -17.34 13.37
CA TYR A 131 -4.24 -18.39 12.51
C TYR A 131 -3.25 -19.00 11.52
N ARG A 132 -1.96 -18.66 11.60
CA ARG A 132 -0.92 -19.29 10.78
C ARG A 132 -0.67 -20.74 11.21
N SER A 133 -0.12 -21.53 10.31
CA SER A 133 0.54 -22.79 10.61
C SER A 133 1.95 -22.78 10.04
N ILE A 134 2.81 -23.59 10.60
CA ILE A 134 4.18 -23.77 10.17
C ILE A 134 4.29 -25.22 9.80
N ASP A 135 4.75 -25.51 8.59
CA ASP A 135 4.97 -26.90 8.15
C ASP A 135 6.28 -27.48 8.69
N GLU A 136 6.53 -28.74 8.36
CA GLU A 136 7.71 -29.48 8.85
C GLU A 136 9.03 -28.87 8.33
N ASP A 137 9.01 -28.20 7.19
CA ASP A 137 10.16 -27.52 6.59
C ASP A 137 10.37 -26.09 7.19
N GLY A 138 9.54 -25.67 8.13
CA GLY A 138 9.57 -24.34 8.73
C GLY A 138 8.94 -23.25 7.87
N HIS A 139 8.25 -23.64 6.78
CA HIS A 139 7.54 -22.72 5.90
C HIS A 139 6.24 -22.23 6.54
N VAL A 140 6.02 -20.90 6.51
CA VAL A 140 4.86 -20.29 7.14
C VAL A 140 3.67 -20.24 6.19
N LEU A 141 2.59 -20.89 6.60
CA LEU A 141 1.29 -20.89 5.94
C LEU A 141 0.36 -19.93 6.70
N GLY A 142 0.32 -18.66 6.30
CA GLY A 142 -0.41 -17.61 6.99
C GLY A 142 -0.89 -16.51 6.07
N GLY A 143 -1.73 -15.62 6.61
CA GLY A 143 -2.33 -14.51 5.87
C GLY A 143 -3.86 -14.52 5.94
N PRO A 144 -4.53 -13.62 5.21
CA PRO A 144 -5.99 -13.44 5.30
C PRO A 144 -6.78 -14.68 4.96
N PHE A 145 -6.39 -15.40 3.95
CA PHE A 145 -7.08 -16.62 3.53
C PHE A 145 -7.13 -17.66 4.66
N TYR A 146 -6.13 -17.71 5.57
CA TYR A 146 -6.16 -18.63 6.70
C TYR A 146 -7.06 -18.15 7.83
N TYR A 147 -7.07 -16.87 8.20
CA TYR A 147 -8.01 -16.42 9.22
C TYR A 147 -9.46 -16.32 8.69
N ILE A 148 -9.66 -16.10 7.37
CA ILE A 148 -10.96 -16.22 6.75
C ILE A 148 -11.43 -17.69 6.84
N GLU A 149 -10.62 -18.66 6.39
CA GLU A 149 -11.03 -20.07 6.39
C GLU A 149 -11.17 -20.63 7.81
N ARG A 150 -10.13 -20.49 8.64
CA ARG A 150 -10.07 -21.14 9.97
C ARG A 150 -10.72 -20.30 11.06
N GLY A 151 -10.44 -19.01 11.10
CA GLY A 151 -10.95 -18.11 12.13
C GLY A 151 -12.46 -17.94 12.05
N MET A 152 -13.00 -17.69 10.85
CA MET A 152 -14.44 -17.58 10.68
C MET A 152 -15.16 -18.93 10.93
N LYS A 153 -14.55 -20.07 10.58
CA LYS A 153 -15.11 -21.39 10.89
C LYS A 153 -15.22 -21.64 12.41
N GLN A 154 -14.28 -21.15 13.21
CA GLN A 154 -14.38 -21.25 14.68
C GLN A 154 -15.55 -20.42 15.24
N ARG A 155 -15.92 -19.31 14.61
CA ARG A 155 -17.00 -18.43 15.05
C ARG A 155 -18.36 -18.81 14.45
N LEU A 156 -18.37 -19.30 13.24
CA LEU A 156 -19.55 -19.64 12.45
C LEU A 156 -19.35 -21.04 11.82
N PRO A 157 -19.41 -22.12 12.61
CA PRO A 157 -19.03 -23.47 12.18
C PRO A 157 -19.93 -24.09 11.12
N GLN A 158 -21.17 -23.56 10.94
CA GLN A 158 -22.15 -24.09 10.00
C GLN A 158 -21.80 -23.83 8.53
N ILE A 159 -20.87 -22.87 8.27
CA ILE A 159 -20.49 -22.43 6.93
C ILE A 159 -19.04 -22.80 6.66
N SER A 160 -18.78 -23.34 5.49
CA SER A 160 -17.40 -23.48 5.00
C SER A 160 -16.94 -22.15 4.38
N TRP A 161 -15.97 -21.48 4.98
CA TRP A 161 -15.47 -20.19 4.55
C TRP A 161 -14.34 -20.25 3.51
N ARG A 162 -13.99 -21.46 3.06
CA ARG A 162 -12.93 -21.67 2.07
C ARG A 162 -13.20 -20.96 0.73
N TRP A 163 -14.47 -20.86 0.32
CA TRP A 163 -14.84 -20.15 -0.89
C TRP A 163 -14.47 -18.66 -0.82
N LEU A 164 -14.76 -18.02 0.32
CA LEU A 164 -14.44 -16.59 0.54
C LEU A 164 -12.92 -16.38 0.60
N ALA A 165 -12.18 -17.28 1.26
CA ALA A 165 -10.73 -17.29 1.28
C ALA A 165 -10.11 -17.45 -0.13
N LYS A 166 -10.71 -18.29 -0.97
CA LYS A 166 -10.27 -18.44 -2.38
C LYS A 166 -10.57 -17.22 -3.23
N ILE A 167 -11.71 -16.53 -3.01
CA ILE A 167 -12.00 -15.25 -3.67
C ILE A 167 -10.92 -14.23 -3.29
N PHE A 168 -10.60 -14.08 -2.00
CA PHE A 168 -9.51 -13.22 -1.56
C PHE A 168 -8.20 -13.56 -2.26
N ALA A 169 -7.80 -14.84 -2.25
CA ALA A 169 -6.54 -15.29 -2.83
C ALA A 169 -6.47 -15.07 -4.34
N PHE A 170 -7.58 -15.25 -5.06
CA PHE A 170 -7.67 -14.98 -6.49
C PHE A 170 -7.44 -13.48 -6.78
N PHE A 171 -8.15 -12.60 -6.10
CA PHE A 171 -7.96 -11.17 -6.30
C PHE A 171 -6.59 -10.69 -5.83
N GLY A 172 -6.05 -11.21 -4.72
CA GLY A 172 -4.71 -10.89 -4.26
C GLY A 172 -3.61 -11.26 -5.27
N MET A 173 -3.76 -12.41 -5.94
CA MET A 173 -2.89 -12.79 -7.05
C MET A 173 -3.00 -11.81 -8.23
N CYS A 174 -4.22 -11.40 -8.60
CA CYS A 174 -4.46 -10.44 -9.68
C CYS A 174 -3.92 -9.04 -9.34
N VAL A 175 -4.06 -8.57 -8.10
CA VAL A 175 -3.47 -7.30 -7.62
C VAL A 175 -1.94 -7.31 -7.78
N GLY A 176 -1.29 -8.43 -7.46
CA GLY A 176 0.13 -8.59 -7.70
C GLY A 176 0.48 -8.46 -9.18
N LEU A 177 -0.18 -9.22 -10.05
CA LEU A 177 0.16 -9.26 -11.48
C LEU A 177 -0.21 -8.00 -12.27
N PHE A 178 -1.36 -7.39 -12.01
CA PHE A 178 -1.96 -6.38 -12.88
C PHE A 178 -2.32 -5.08 -12.15
N GLY A 179 -2.13 -5.01 -10.84
CA GLY A 179 -2.54 -3.88 -10.04
C GLY A 179 -1.38 -3.14 -9.39
N ILE A 180 -1.54 -2.92 -8.09
CA ILE A 180 -0.57 -2.22 -7.22
C ILE A 180 0.84 -2.84 -7.28
N GLY A 181 0.92 -4.17 -7.47
CA GLY A 181 2.18 -4.89 -7.41
C GLY A 181 3.10 -4.65 -8.60
N THR A 182 2.56 -4.39 -9.79
CA THR A 182 3.36 -4.27 -11.01
C THR A 182 3.04 -3.02 -11.81
N PHE A 183 1.87 -2.98 -12.44
CA PHE A 183 1.56 -1.99 -13.46
C PHE A 183 1.65 -0.56 -12.98
N THR A 184 1.09 -0.24 -11.79
CA THR A 184 1.13 1.12 -11.25
C THR A 184 2.56 1.55 -10.91
N GLN A 185 3.37 0.64 -10.37
CA GLN A 185 4.74 0.94 -9.97
C GLN A 185 5.64 1.17 -11.18
N VAL A 186 5.67 0.19 -12.11
CA VAL A 186 6.56 0.31 -13.28
C VAL A 186 6.14 1.44 -14.22
N ASN A 187 4.84 1.71 -14.35
CA ASN A 187 4.34 2.84 -15.13
C ASN A 187 4.83 4.17 -14.51
N SER A 188 4.71 4.32 -13.19
CA SER A 188 5.18 5.51 -12.48
C SER A 188 6.70 5.68 -12.52
N ILE A 189 7.46 4.58 -12.35
CA ILE A 189 8.93 4.60 -12.47
C ILE A 189 9.34 5.07 -13.87
N ASN A 190 8.76 4.46 -14.90
CA ASN A 190 9.10 4.79 -16.28
C ASN A 190 8.65 6.19 -16.69
N SER A 191 7.50 6.67 -16.18
CA SER A 191 7.08 8.07 -16.38
C SER A 191 8.12 9.05 -15.82
N ALA A 192 8.68 8.75 -14.64
CA ALA A 192 9.74 9.58 -14.05
C ALA A 192 11.06 9.49 -14.83
N ILE A 193 11.46 8.29 -15.27
CA ILE A 193 12.66 8.07 -16.10
C ILE A 193 12.53 8.81 -17.42
N THR A 194 11.41 8.65 -18.12
CA THR A 194 11.16 9.32 -19.41
C THR A 194 11.10 10.83 -19.24
N GLY A 195 10.41 11.31 -18.21
CA GLY A 195 10.33 12.75 -17.91
C GLY A 195 11.69 13.38 -17.60
N PHE A 196 12.66 12.60 -17.11
CA PHE A 196 14.01 13.08 -16.85
C PHE A 196 14.96 12.95 -18.06
N PHE A 197 14.99 11.77 -18.70
CA PHE A 197 15.98 11.48 -19.77
C PHE A 197 15.52 11.83 -21.19
N ASP A 198 14.21 11.84 -21.44
CA ASP A 198 13.65 12.09 -22.76
C ASP A 198 12.28 12.81 -22.69
N PRO A 199 12.23 14.03 -22.07
CA PRO A 199 10.98 14.75 -21.82
C PRO A 199 10.22 15.14 -23.11
N ASN A 200 10.92 15.24 -24.23
CA ASN A 200 10.38 15.62 -25.52
C ASN A 200 10.11 14.43 -26.46
N MET A 201 10.29 13.19 -25.98
CA MET A 201 10.20 11.97 -26.80
C MET A 201 11.05 12.05 -28.08
N ALA A 202 12.28 12.57 -27.96
CA ALA A 202 13.19 12.78 -29.09
C ALA A 202 13.72 11.46 -29.68
N HIS A 203 13.79 10.42 -28.85
CA HIS A 203 14.24 9.09 -29.27
C HIS A 203 13.12 8.07 -29.07
N THR A 204 12.41 7.73 -30.15
CA THR A 204 11.28 6.79 -30.10
C THR A 204 11.61 5.45 -30.75
N VAL A 205 10.91 4.42 -30.29
CA VAL A 205 10.92 3.06 -30.85
C VAL A 205 9.47 2.63 -31.08
N SER A 206 9.19 2.15 -32.28
CA SER A 206 7.86 1.62 -32.62
C SER A 206 7.70 0.19 -32.08
N LEU A 207 6.78 0.00 -31.13
CA LEU A 207 6.41 -1.30 -30.59
C LEU A 207 4.89 -1.47 -30.68
N PHE A 208 4.45 -2.59 -31.25
CA PHE A 208 3.02 -2.91 -31.41
C PHE A 208 2.21 -1.83 -32.16
N GLY A 209 2.88 -1.05 -33.03
CA GLY A 209 2.24 0.02 -33.79
C GLY A 209 2.04 1.34 -33.05
N MET A 210 2.64 1.48 -31.86
CA MET A 210 2.70 2.72 -31.08
C MET A 210 4.16 3.14 -30.86
N GLU A 211 4.40 4.45 -30.77
CA GLU A 211 5.70 5.04 -30.52
C GLU A 211 5.93 5.19 -29.01
N TYR A 212 7.03 4.65 -28.52
CA TYR A 212 7.46 4.76 -27.13
C TYR A 212 8.85 5.38 -27.05
N SER A 213 9.13 6.14 -25.99
CA SER A 213 10.47 6.64 -25.77
C SER A 213 11.45 5.47 -25.54
N LEU A 214 12.64 5.58 -26.10
CA LEU A 214 13.72 4.63 -25.88
C LEU A 214 14.07 4.52 -24.38
N ALA A 215 13.95 5.62 -23.62
CA ALA A 215 14.13 5.63 -22.17
C ALA A 215 13.12 4.72 -21.45
N THR A 216 11.85 4.66 -21.90
CA THR A 216 10.84 3.72 -21.39
C THR A 216 11.25 2.28 -21.62
N VAL A 217 11.74 1.94 -22.82
CA VAL A 217 12.11 0.54 -23.15
C VAL A 217 13.32 0.09 -22.33
N ILE A 218 14.35 0.93 -22.26
CA ILE A 218 15.55 0.62 -21.48
C ILE A 218 15.22 0.56 -19.99
N GLY A 219 14.45 1.54 -19.46
CA GLY A 219 14.03 1.60 -18.07
C GLY A 219 13.23 0.37 -17.65
N SER A 220 12.23 -0.04 -18.45
CA SER A 220 11.43 -1.23 -18.18
C SER A 220 12.28 -2.51 -18.15
N LEU A 221 13.23 -2.65 -19.07
CA LEU A 221 14.14 -3.79 -19.12
C LEU A 221 15.05 -3.84 -17.87
N ILE A 222 15.63 -2.71 -17.49
CA ILE A 222 16.48 -2.61 -16.30
C ILE A 222 15.69 -2.99 -15.04
N VAL A 223 14.50 -2.42 -14.86
CA VAL A 223 13.64 -2.74 -13.71
C VAL A 223 13.27 -4.22 -13.69
N ALA A 224 12.86 -4.80 -14.83
CA ALA A 224 12.52 -6.22 -14.92
C ALA A 224 13.70 -7.15 -14.58
N ILE A 225 14.92 -6.81 -15.02
CA ILE A 225 16.12 -7.55 -14.69
C ILE A 225 16.40 -7.51 -13.17
N PHE A 226 16.39 -6.33 -12.56
CA PHE A 226 16.65 -6.19 -11.13
C PHE A 226 15.58 -6.88 -10.29
N VAL A 227 14.31 -6.78 -10.67
CA VAL A 227 13.21 -7.49 -10.03
C VAL A 227 13.44 -8.99 -10.14
N GLY A 228 13.74 -9.52 -11.34
CA GLY A 228 14.00 -10.93 -11.55
C GLY A 228 15.15 -11.47 -10.70
N LEU A 229 16.25 -10.70 -10.58
CA LEU A 229 17.41 -11.07 -9.75
C LEU A 229 17.05 -11.24 -8.26
N VAL A 230 16.10 -10.45 -7.76
CA VAL A 230 15.69 -10.51 -6.34
C VAL A 230 14.60 -11.55 -6.13
N VAL A 231 13.54 -11.52 -6.94
CA VAL A 231 12.35 -12.37 -6.83
C VAL A 231 12.67 -13.86 -6.93
N ILE A 232 13.59 -14.25 -7.83
CA ILE A 232 14.03 -15.65 -7.95
C ILE A 232 14.60 -16.19 -6.62
N GLY A 233 15.15 -15.34 -5.76
CA GLY A 233 15.66 -15.72 -4.43
C GLY A 233 14.60 -15.86 -3.33
N GLY A 234 13.32 -15.57 -3.62
CA GLY A 234 12.19 -15.70 -2.70
C GLY A 234 12.20 -14.76 -1.50
N LEU A 235 11.33 -15.03 -0.51
CA LEU A 235 11.08 -14.15 0.65
C LEU A 235 12.35 -13.69 1.38
N LYS A 236 13.27 -14.59 1.66
CA LYS A 236 14.50 -14.24 2.41
C LYS A 236 15.32 -13.17 1.69
N ARG A 237 15.41 -13.26 0.35
CA ARG A 237 16.12 -12.28 -0.46
C ARG A 237 15.35 -10.98 -0.57
N ILE A 238 14.03 -11.04 -0.79
CA ILE A 238 13.14 -9.87 -0.79
C ILE A 238 13.26 -9.13 0.52
N SER A 239 13.11 -9.80 1.66
CA SER A 239 13.22 -9.21 3.00
C SER A 239 14.61 -8.58 3.25
N SER A 240 15.69 -9.25 2.85
CA SER A 240 17.06 -8.74 2.98
C SER A 240 17.29 -7.46 2.17
N VAL A 241 16.76 -7.39 0.95
CA VAL A 241 16.82 -6.20 0.09
C VAL A 241 15.97 -5.08 0.67
N ALA A 242 14.74 -5.40 1.09
CA ALA A 242 13.82 -4.43 1.70
C ALA A 242 14.39 -3.78 2.96
N GLN A 243 15.00 -4.57 3.86
CA GLN A 243 15.62 -4.05 5.10
C GLN A 243 16.75 -3.04 4.84
N LYS A 244 17.40 -3.09 3.68
CA LYS A 244 18.47 -2.17 3.30
C LYS A 244 17.93 -0.94 2.58
N ILE A 245 17.02 -1.13 1.62
CA ILE A 245 16.54 -0.05 0.75
C ILE A 245 15.55 0.85 1.48
N ILE A 246 14.60 0.30 2.24
CA ILE A 246 13.51 1.08 2.85
C ILE A 246 14.01 2.19 3.78
N PRO A 247 14.90 1.93 4.75
CA PRO A 247 15.38 3.01 5.59
C PRO A 247 16.06 4.12 4.78
N VAL A 248 16.86 3.76 3.77
CA VAL A 248 17.59 4.71 2.94
C VAL A 248 16.62 5.57 2.11
N MET A 249 15.67 4.94 1.42
CA MET A 249 14.72 5.69 0.58
C MET A 249 13.80 6.61 1.40
N VAL A 250 13.35 6.15 2.58
CA VAL A 250 12.53 6.97 3.48
C VAL A 250 13.32 8.15 4.02
N VAL A 251 14.56 7.95 4.45
CA VAL A 251 15.42 9.04 4.94
C VAL A 251 15.68 10.07 3.86
N ILE A 252 15.99 9.64 2.63
CA ILE A 252 16.21 10.57 1.50
C ILE A 252 14.93 11.36 1.22
N TYR A 253 13.79 10.70 1.04
CA TYR A 253 12.55 11.36 0.66
C TYR A 253 12.01 12.28 1.77
N VAL A 254 11.94 11.78 3.00
CA VAL A 254 11.47 12.56 4.17
C VAL A 254 12.45 13.72 4.44
N GLY A 255 13.76 13.48 4.38
CA GLY A 255 14.75 14.52 4.56
C GLY A 255 14.61 15.64 3.52
N PHE A 256 14.47 15.26 2.24
CA PHE A 256 14.26 16.20 1.14
C PHE A 256 12.96 17.01 1.30
N SER A 257 11.88 16.34 1.72
CA SER A 257 10.60 16.98 2.01
C SER A 257 10.67 17.93 3.23
N LEU A 258 11.37 17.53 4.28
CA LEU A 258 11.57 18.39 5.46
C LEU A 258 12.34 19.65 5.14
N VAL A 259 13.34 19.59 4.25
CA VAL A 259 14.05 20.78 3.75
C VAL A 259 13.07 21.70 3.03
N LEU A 260 12.20 21.17 2.14
CA LEU A 260 11.18 21.96 1.46
C LEU A 260 10.24 22.66 2.46
N ILE A 261 9.73 21.90 3.44
CA ILE A 261 8.83 22.44 4.47
C ILE A 261 9.52 23.51 5.31
N ALA A 262 10.77 23.27 5.72
CA ALA A 262 11.52 24.22 6.53
C ALA A 262 11.80 25.55 5.80
N VAL A 263 12.15 25.48 4.52
CA VAL A 263 12.38 26.68 3.69
C VAL A 263 11.08 27.47 3.48
N ASN A 264 9.94 26.78 3.40
CA ASN A 264 8.64 27.40 3.17
C ASN A 264 7.76 27.39 4.44
N ILE A 265 8.37 27.41 5.63
CA ILE A 265 7.66 27.21 6.91
C ILE A 265 6.53 28.21 7.14
N THR A 266 6.63 29.41 6.58
CA THR A 266 5.60 30.45 6.65
C THR A 266 4.30 30.08 5.92
N ALA A 267 4.38 29.21 4.90
CA ALA A 267 3.21 28.72 4.16
C ALA A 267 2.53 27.50 4.84
N LEU A 268 3.18 26.90 5.84
CA LEU A 268 2.65 25.70 6.50
C LEU A 268 1.30 25.91 7.21
N PRO A 269 1.08 27.00 8.01
CA PRO A 269 -0.21 27.24 8.64
C PRO A 269 -1.34 27.38 7.62
N ASP A 270 -1.12 28.15 6.55
CA ASP A 270 -2.12 28.36 5.49
C ASP A 270 -2.42 27.07 4.72
N ALA A 271 -1.42 26.23 4.50
CA ALA A 271 -1.59 24.93 3.88
C ALA A 271 -2.47 24.00 4.74
N LEU A 272 -2.24 23.96 6.06
CA LEU A 272 -3.05 23.16 6.98
C LEU A 272 -4.50 23.66 7.03
N VAL A 273 -4.72 24.97 7.10
CA VAL A 273 -6.05 25.58 7.02
C VAL A 273 -6.72 25.23 5.69
N THR A 274 -5.99 25.35 4.57
CA THR A 274 -6.47 24.99 3.23
C THR A 274 -6.93 23.54 3.14
N ILE A 275 -6.16 22.61 3.71
CA ILE A 275 -6.52 21.18 3.75
C ILE A 275 -7.83 20.97 4.50
N VAL A 276 -7.97 21.57 5.69
CA VAL A 276 -9.16 21.40 6.52
C VAL A 276 -10.38 22.07 5.88
N GLU A 277 -10.29 23.32 5.45
CA GLU A 277 -11.40 24.05 4.81
C GLU A 277 -11.87 23.35 3.54
N SER A 278 -10.94 22.85 2.70
CA SER A 278 -11.26 22.12 1.50
C SER A 278 -11.96 20.78 1.80
N ALA A 279 -11.57 20.10 2.88
CA ALA A 279 -12.18 18.83 3.28
C ALA A 279 -13.67 18.96 3.65
N PHE A 280 -14.07 20.12 4.14
CA PHE A 280 -15.45 20.41 4.53
C PHE A 280 -16.19 21.33 3.52
N GLY A 281 -15.64 21.48 2.32
CA GLY A 281 -16.27 22.23 1.23
C GLY A 281 -16.38 23.75 1.48
N LEU A 282 -15.67 24.29 2.47
CA LEU A 282 -15.75 25.71 2.84
C LEU A 282 -15.17 26.64 1.76
N ARG A 283 -14.36 26.07 0.83
CA ARG A 283 -13.79 26.78 -0.31
C ARG A 283 -14.55 26.57 -1.62
N ALA A 284 -15.63 25.77 -1.58
CA ALA A 284 -16.44 25.53 -2.78
C ALA A 284 -17.41 26.70 -3.02
N ALA A 285 -17.67 27.01 -4.28
CA ALA A 285 -18.70 27.97 -4.65
C ALA A 285 -20.08 27.54 -4.13
N ALA A 286 -20.94 28.48 -3.84
CA ALA A 286 -22.29 28.23 -3.32
C ALA A 286 -23.04 27.23 -4.22
N GLY A 287 -23.49 26.11 -3.63
CA GLY A 287 -24.19 25.01 -4.32
C GLY A 287 -23.31 23.78 -4.65
N GLY A 288 -21.97 23.90 -4.62
CA GLY A 288 -21.04 22.78 -4.92
C GLY A 288 -20.39 22.12 -3.70
N ALA A 289 -20.62 22.61 -2.48
CA ALA A 289 -19.92 22.17 -1.28
C ALA A 289 -20.06 20.67 -0.99
N LEU A 290 -21.27 20.11 -1.06
CA LEU A 290 -21.49 18.66 -0.83
C LEU A 290 -20.77 17.80 -1.86
N GLY A 291 -20.81 18.18 -3.15
CA GLY A 291 -20.09 17.49 -4.20
C GLY A 291 -18.57 17.51 -3.97
N ALA A 292 -18.02 18.66 -3.60
CA ALA A 292 -16.61 18.83 -3.29
C ALA A 292 -16.18 17.95 -2.10
N ILE A 293 -16.98 17.90 -1.02
CA ILE A 293 -16.73 17.04 0.15
C ILE A 293 -16.70 15.56 -0.26
N ILE A 294 -17.69 15.11 -1.03
CA ILE A 294 -17.79 13.71 -1.46
C ILE A 294 -16.59 13.32 -2.33
N ILE A 295 -16.22 14.17 -3.28
CA ILE A 295 -15.07 13.91 -4.16
C ILE A 295 -13.76 13.88 -3.36
N ALA A 296 -13.53 14.88 -2.48
CA ALA A 296 -12.35 14.91 -1.63
C ALA A 296 -12.27 13.67 -0.73
N MET A 297 -13.39 13.26 -0.14
CA MET A 297 -13.49 12.07 0.68
C MET A 297 -13.19 10.79 -0.13
N GLN A 298 -13.84 10.62 -1.28
CA GLN A 298 -13.61 9.47 -2.16
C GLN A 298 -12.15 9.35 -2.58
N LYS A 299 -11.58 10.42 -3.13
CA LYS A 299 -10.19 10.41 -3.63
C LYS A 299 -9.19 10.27 -2.49
N GLY A 300 -9.42 10.93 -1.36
CA GLY A 300 -8.55 10.81 -0.19
C GLY A 300 -8.56 9.42 0.43
N ILE A 301 -9.74 8.83 0.67
CA ILE A 301 -9.86 7.49 1.26
C ILE A 301 -9.29 6.43 0.31
N ALA A 302 -9.68 6.46 -0.98
CA ALA A 302 -9.22 5.47 -1.95
C ALA A 302 -7.69 5.48 -2.08
N ARG A 303 -7.07 6.65 -2.23
CA ARG A 303 -5.61 6.76 -2.36
C ARG A 303 -4.88 6.52 -1.03
N GLY A 304 -5.49 6.86 0.11
CA GLY A 304 -4.98 6.50 1.44
C GLY A 304 -4.90 4.98 1.63
N ILE A 305 -5.98 4.27 1.31
CA ILE A 305 -6.03 2.80 1.38
C ILE A 305 -5.10 2.16 0.35
N PHE A 306 -5.03 2.72 -0.84
CA PHE A 306 -4.07 2.27 -1.86
C PHE A 306 -2.62 2.36 -1.35
N SER A 307 -2.26 3.42 -0.64
CA SER A 307 -0.91 3.62 -0.10
C SER A 307 -0.64 2.69 1.09
N ASN A 308 -1.45 2.77 2.16
CA ASN A 308 -1.17 2.07 3.41
C ASN A 308 -1.74 0.64 3.48
N GLU A 309 -2.56 0.23 2.52
CA GLU A 309 -3.16 -1.10 2.40
C GLU A 309 -4.02 -1.55 3.61
N ALA A 310 -4.45 -0.62 4.48
CA ALA A 310 -5.26 -0.99 5.64
C ALA A 310 -6.67 -1.45 5.23
N GLY A 311 -7.01 -2.67 5.55
CA GLY A 311 -8.27 -3.30 5.16
C GLY A 311 -8.20 -4.09 3.84
N LEU A 312 -7.11 -3.98 3.08
CA LEU A 312 -6.89 -4.81 1.88
C LEU A 312 -6.54 -6.26 2.24
N GLY A 313 -5.90 -6.50 3.40
CA GLY A 313 -5.47 -7.84 3.79
C GLY A 313 -4.15 -8.30 3.16
N SER A 314 -3.41 -7.43 2.50
CA SER A 314 -2.11 -7.76 1.88
C SER A 314 -0.99 -7.88 2.92
N ALA A 315 -0.79 -6.87 3.75
CA ALA A 315 0.27 -6.84 4.75
C ALA A 315 0.26 -8.00 5.78
N PRO A 316 -0.90 -8.57 6.19
CA PRO A 316 -0.93 -9.78 7.03
C PRO A 316 -0.20 -10.97 6.43
N ILE A 317 -0.03 -11.03 5.11
CA ILE A 317 0.74 -12.10 4.46
C ILE A 317 2.21 -12.06 4.90
N ALA A 318 2.83 -10.86 4.91
CA ALA A 318 4.19 -10.70 5.44
C ALA A 318 4.22 -10.81 6.97
N ALA A 319 3.23 -10.27 7.67
CA ALA A 319 3.15 -10.32 9.13
C ALA A 319 3.09 -11.76 9.65
N ALA A 320 2.45 -12.68 8.92
CA ALA A 320 2.40 -14.10 9.27
C ALA A 320 3.79 -14.75 9.29
N ALA A 321 4.72 -14.30 8.44
CA ALA A 321 6.07 -14.85 8.36
C ALA A 321 7.02 -14.36 9.47
N ALA A 322 6.59 -13.42 10.32
CA ALA A 322 7.41 -12.87 11.38
C ALA A 322 7.76 -13.90 12.47
N GLN A 323 9.02 -13.88 12.90
CA GLN A 323 9.49 -14.63 14.06
C GLN A 323 8.95 -13.97 15.34
N THR A 324 7.81 -14.46 15.81
CA THR A 324 7.16 -13.99 17.03
C THR A 324 6.29 -15.09 17.65
N LYS A 325 6.20 -15.10 18.98
CA LYS A 325 5.29 -15.96 19.75
C LYS A 325 3.95 -15.27 20.01
N GLU A 326 3.94 -13.94 20.02
CA GLU A 326 2.80 -13.13 20.48
C GLU A 326 2.06 -12.47 19.32
N PRO A 327 0.84 -12.91 19.01
CA PRO A 327 0.03 -12.29 17.95
C PRO A 327 -0.20 -10.78 18.14
N VAL A 328 -0.41 -10.35 19.39
CA VAL A 328 -0.65 -8.94 19.74
C VAL A 328 0.58 -8.08 19.45
N ARG A 329 1.78 -8.60 19.74
CA ARG A 329 3.04 -7.92 19.44
C ARG A 329 3.18 -7.65 17.96
N GLN A 330 2.91 -8.65 17.11
CA GLN A 330 2.95 -8.46 15.66
C GLN A 330 1.85 -7.52 15.18
N GLY A 331 0.68 -7.54 15.76
CA GLY A 331 -0.36 -6.55 15.51
C GLY A 331 0.11 -5.12 15.75
N LEU A 332 0.77 -4.88 16.90
CA LEU A 332 1.36 -3.58 17.25
C LEU A 332 2.44 -3.16 16.24
N VAL A 333 3.32 -4.07 15.84
CA VAL A 333 4.33 -3.81 14.80
C VAL A 333 3.65 -3.46 13.47
N SER A 334 2.64 -4.23 13.05
CA SER A 334 1.95 -4.03 11.78
C SER A 334 1.25 -2.66 11.68
N MET A 335 0.66 -2.16 12.78
CA MET A 335 -0.01 -0.85 12.74
C MET A 335 0.95 0.32 12.52
N THR A 336 2.25 0.17 12.86
CA THR A 336 3.24 1.22 12.62
C THR A 336 3.47 1.45 11.12
N GLY A 337 3.21 0.44 10.29
CA GLY A 337 3.27 0.56 8.85
C GLY A 337 2.36 1.67 8.31
N THR A 338 1.08 1.68 8.71
CA THR A 338 0.12 2.73 8.32
C THR A 338 0.53 4.11 8.85
N PHE A 339 1.07 4.17 10.06
CA PHE A 339 1.59 5.43 10.63
C PHE A 339 2.75 5.98 9.80
N LEU A 340 3.75 5.16 9.51
CA LEU A 340 4.92 5.59 8.72
C LEU A 340 4.54 5.94 7.28
N ASP A 341 3.73 5.11 6.64
CA ASP A 341 3.31 5.31 5.26
C ASP A 341 2.50 6.59 5.08
N THR A 342 1.39 6.72 5.78
CA THR A 342 0.42 7.78 5.50
C THR A 342 0.62 9.00 6.38
N ILE A 343 0.76 8.83 7.71
CA ILE A 343 0.90 9.97 8.61
C ILE A 343 2.26 10.66 8.43
N ILE A 344 3.31 9.91 8.07
CA ILE A 344 4.62 10.52 7.79
C ILE A 344 4.80 10.77 6.29
N VAL A 345 4.97 9.71 5.48
CA VAL A 345 5.45 9.87 4.09
C VAL A 345 4.43 10.58 3.18
N CYS A 346 3.13 10.17 3.21
CA CYS A 346 2.10 10.86 2.40
C CYS A 346 1.89 12.31 2.85
N SER A 347 2.03 12.60 4.16
CA SER A 347 1.95 13.98 4.66
C SER A 347 3.05 14.87 4.11
N MET A 348 4.28 14.34 3.96
CA MET A 348 5.37 15.09 3.34
C MET A 348 5.02 15.51 1.91
N THR A 349 4.50 14.57 1.11
CA THR A 349 4.05 14.86 -0.26
C THR A 349 2.88 15.84 -0.29
N GLY A 350 1.84 15.58 0.51
CA GLY A 350 0.64 16.41 0.53
C GLY A 350 0.93 17.85 0.95
N LEU A 351 1.75 18.06 1.98
CA LEU A 351 2.16 19.38 2.41
C LEU A 351 3.00 20.10 1.34
N ALA A 352 3.96 19.41 0.70
CA ALA A 352 4.74 19.98 -0.38
C ALA A 352 3.83 20.49 -1.53
N LEU A 353 2.85 19.69 -1.93
CA LEU A 353 1.90 20.04 -2.99
C LEU A 353 1.01 21.25 -2.61
N VAL A 354 0.48 21.27 -1.39
CA VAL A 354 -0.45 22.34 -0.95
C VAL A 354 0.30 23.64 -0.68
N MET A 355 1.46 23.58 -0.03
CA MET A 355 2.30 24.75 0.26
C MET A 355 2.79 25.45 -1.00
N THR A 356 3.09 24.71 -2.07
CA THR A 356 3.59 25.27 -3.34
C THR A 356 2.49 25.61 -4.33
N GLY A 357 1.26 25.09 -4.14
CA GLY A 357 0.17 25.26 -5.09
C GLY A 357 0.31 24.47 -6.40
N ALA A 358 1.32 23.57 -6.50
CA ALA A 358 1.63 22.85 -7.74
C ALA A 358 0.49 21.96 -8.26
N TYR A 359 -0.42 21.54 -7.39
CA TYR A 359 -1.61 20.76 -7.76
C TYR A 359 -2.59 21.54 -8.66
N GLN A 360 -2.45 22.86 -8.76
CA GLN A 360 -3.30 23.74 -9.58
C GLN A 360 -2.72 23.96 -10.99
N ILE A 361 -1.53 23.47 -11.30
CA ILE A 361 -0.90 23.67 -12.62
C ILE A 361 -1.63 22.81 -13.64
N PRO A 362 -2.29 23.43 -14.68
CA PRO A 362 -3.05 22.68 -15.67
C PRO A 362 -2.17 21.73 -16.47
N GLY A 363 -2.69 20.53 -16.74
CA GLY A 363 -2.03 19.56 -17.64
C GLY A 363 -0.90 18.75 -16.97
N LEU A 364 -0.59 18.97 -15.69
CA LEU A 364 0.34 18.11 -14.97
C LEU A 364 -0.41 16.95 -14.29
N GLU A 365 0.13 15.76 -14.40
CA GLU A 365 -0.42 14.54 -13.82
C GLU A 365 0.69 13.71 -13.14
N GLY A 366 0.31 12.91 -12.15
CA GLY A 366 1.16 11.90 -11.53
C GLY A 366 2.44 12.45 -10.93
N ALA A 367 3.58 11.90 -11.33
CA ALA A 367 4.91 12.29 -10.83
C ALA A 367 5.29 13.74 -11.18
N ALA A 368 4.82 14.26 -12.31
CA ALA A 368 5.16 15.61 -12.76
C ALA A 368 4.65 16.69 -11.79
N VAL A 369 3.47 16.47 -11.17
CA VAL A 369 2.91 17.40 -10.17
C VAL A 369 3.82 17.50 -8.95
N THR A 370 4.28 16.35 -8.44
CA THR A 370 5.19 16.31 -7.28
C THR A 370 6.55 16.92 -7.64
N THR A 371 7.07 16.64 -8.84
CA THR A 371 8.32 17.24 -9.31
C THR A 371 8.22 18.76 -9.38
N ALA A 372 7.13 19.29 -9.94
CA ALA A 372 6.87 20.74 -9.98
C ALA A 372 6.77 21.35 -8.58
N ALA A 373 6.12 20.67 -7.63
CA ALA A 373 6.05 21.12 -6.24
C ALA A 373 7.44 21.26 -5.58
N PHE A 374 8.28 20.26 -5.75
CA PHE A 374 9.63 20.29 -5.17
C PHE A 374 10.53 21.31 -5.86
N GLN A 375 10.43 21.48 -7.18
CA GLN A 375 11.15 22.52 -7.91
C GLN A 375 10.75 23.92 -7.45
N ALA A 376 9.45 24.18 -7.31
CA ALA A 376 8.93 25.45 -6.82
C ALA A 376 9.30 25.72 -5.35
N GLY A 377 9.25 24.67 -4.50
CA GLY A 377 9.55 24.78 -3.07
C GLY A 377 11.02 24.85 -2.71
N LEU A 378 11.93 24.52 -3.64
CA LEU A 378 13.39 24.49 -3.45
C LEU A 378 14.10 25.30 -4.54
N PRO A 379 13.84 26.61 -4.69
CA PRO A 379 14.34 27.40 -5.81
C PRO A 379 15.86 27.59 -5.81
N PHE A 380 16.54 27.27 -4.71
CA PHE A 380 18.01 27.33 -4.59
C PHE A 380 18.72 26.06 -5.08
N ILE A 381 17.95 24.98 -5.39
CA ILE A 381 18.49 23.76 -5.98
C ILE A 381 18.17 23.78 -7.48
N PRO A 382 19.11 23.46 -8.38
CA PRO A 382 18.82 23.34 -9.80
C PRO A 382 17.65 22.36 -10.06
N GLY A 383 16.69 22.78 -10.89
CA GLY A 383 15.49 21.96 -11.15
C GLY A 383 15.78 20.55 -11.67
N GLU A 384 16.86 20.38 -12.44
CA GLU A 384 17.33 19.06 -12.90
C GLU A 384 17.77 18.17 -11.72
N ALA A 385 18.47 18.75 -10.74
CA ALA A 385 18.90 18.01 -9.54
C ALA A 385 17.68 17.57 -8.68
N VAL A 386 16.67 18.45 -8.54
CA VAL A 386 15.41 18.11 -7.87
C VAL A 386 14.72 16.96 -8.59
N SER A 387 14.58 17.04 -9.93
CA SER A 387 13.97 15.98 -10.74
C SER A 387 14.73 14.66 -10.63
N PHE A 388 16.06 14.70 -10.63
CA PHE A 388 16.89 13.51 -10.47
C PHE A 388 16.67 12.83 -9.12
N VAL A 389 16.67 13.59 -8.02
CA VAL A 389 16.42 13.02 -6.66
C VAL A 389 15.04 12.39 -6.58
N LEU A 390 14.01 13.05 -7.11
CA LEU A 390 12.64 12.49 -7.11
C LEU A 390 12.50 11.26 -8.02
N MET A 391 13.15 11.25 -9.16
CA MET A 391 13.21 10.08 -10.04
C MET A 391 13.82 8.88 -9.31
N ILE A 392 14.93 9.07 -8.61
CA ILE A 392 15.58 8.01 -7.80
C ILE A 392 14.66 7.57 -6.66
N CYS A 393 14.01 8.49 -5.95
CA CYS A 393 13.04 8.13 -4.91
C CYS A 393 11.90 7.29 -5.47
N LEU A 394 11.29 7.71 -6.59
CA LEU A 394 10.23 6.95 -7.25
C LEU A 394 10.70 5.57 -7.72
N ALA A 395 11.91 5.49 -8.28
CA ALA A 395 12.48 4.21 -8.70
C ALA A 395 12.67 3.25 -7.51
N LEU A 396 13.20 3.74 -6.39
CA LEU A 396 13.40 2.92 -5.18
C LEU A 396 12.06 2.51 -4.55
N PHE A 397 11.11 3.44 -4.42
CA PHE A 397 9.79 3.20 -3.85
C PHE A 397 9.02 2.17 -4.69
N GLY A 398 8.94 2.38 -6.01
CA GLY A 398 8.26 1.45 -6.90
C GLY A 398 8.95 0.08 -6.96
N PHE A 399 10.29 0.05 -7.01
CA PHE A 399 11.05 -1.21 -7.03
C PHE A 399 10.78 -2.05 -5.78
N THR A 400 10.82 -1.44 -4.58
CA THR A 400 10.53 -2.18 -3.35
C THR A 400 9.09 -2.69 -3.31
N THR A 401 8.14 -1.89 -3.81
CA THR A 401 6.72 -2.32 -3.86
C THR A 401 6.50 -3.50 -4.79
N ILE A 402 7.16 -3.51 -5.94
CA ILE A 402 7.14 -4.67 -6.85
C ILE A 402 7.64 -5.93 -6.12
N LEU A 403 8.72 -5.84 -5.35
CA LEU A 403 9.26 -6.98 -4.61
C LEU A 403 8.31 -7.50 -3.52
N GLY A 404 7.69 -6.58 -2.76
CA GLY A 404 6.74 -6.96 -1.70
C GLY A 404 5.48 -7.62 -2.24
N TRP A 405 4.95 -7.10 -3.34
CA TRP A 405 3.74 -7.63 -3.97
C TRP A 405 3.96 -8.94 -4.74
N ASP A 406 5.17 -9.21 -5.25
CA ASP A 406 5.50 -10.54 -5.76
C ASP A 406 5.30 -11.60 -4.67
N TYR A 407 5.85 -11.37 -3.48
CA TYR A 407 5.66 -12.27 -2.34
C TYR A 407 4.18 -12.46 -1.98
N TYR A 408 3.40 -11.37 -1.94
CA TYR A 408 1.97 -11.45 -1.62
C TYR A 408 1.20 -12.28 -2.66
N GLY A 409 1.44 -12.00 -3.92
CA GLY A 409 0.80 -12.72 -5.02
C GLY A 409 1.17 -14.19 -5.07
N GLU A 410 2.45 -14.54 -4.82
CA GLU A 410 2.90 -15.93 -4.70
C GLU A 410 2.17 -16.68 -3.57
N ARG A 411 2.04 -16.07 -2.39
CA ARG A 411 1.31 -16.68 -1.26
C ARG A 411 -0.18 -16.84 -1.55
N CYS A 412 -0.78 -15.87 -2.23
CA CYS A 412 -2.17 -15.97 -2.68
C CYS A 412 -2.36 -17.13 -3.66
N LEU A 413 -1.49 -17.26 -4.66
CA LEU A 413 -1.54 -18.36 -5.61
C LEU A 413 -1.24 -19.71 -4.97
N GLU A 414 -0.29 -19.79 -4.05
CA GLU A 414 0.01 -21.02 -3.31
C GLU A 414 -1.22 -21.53 -2.57
N TYR A 415 -1.93 -20.66 -1.84
CA TYR A 415 -3.18 -21.01 -1.19
C TYR A 415 -4.26 -21.40 -2.21
N PHE A 416 -4.44 -20.60 -3.28
CA PHE A 416 -5.44 -20.84 -4.31
C PHE A 416 -5.26 -22.18 -5.03
N SER A 417 -4.01 -22.53 -5.34
CA SER A 417 -3.62 -23.77 -6.03
C SER A 417 -3.40 -24.97 -5.10
N ASN A 418 -3.73 -24.84 -3.80
CA ASN A 418 -3.49 -25.87 -2.76
C ASN A 418 -2.03 -26.33 -2.67
N GLY A 419 -1.08 -25.40 -2.68
CA GLY A 419 0.34 -25.65 -2.46
C GLY A 419 1.14 -26.04 -3.72
N SER A 420 0.64 -25.77 -4.93
CA SER A 420 1.33 -26.13 -6.17
C SER A 420 2.61 -25.32 -6.40
N LYS A 421 3.78 -25.93 -6.14
CA LYS A 421 5.10 -25.32 -6.39
C LYS A 421 5.32 -24.98 -7.88
N LYS A 422 4.70 -25.73 -8.80
CA LYS A 422 4.76 -25.45 -10.26
C LYS A 422 4.00 -24.17 -10.60
N ALA A 423 2.80 -23.97 -10.03
CA ALA A 423 2.00 -22.76 -10.24
C ALA A 423 2.75 -21.53 -9.77
N VAL A 424 3.35 -21.57 -8.58
CA VAL A 424 4.15 -20.47 -8.02
C VAL A 424 5.34 -20.13 -8.94
N LYS A 425 6.04 -21.14 -9.49
CA LYS A 425 7.14 -20.89 -10.42
C LYS A 425 6.66 -20.20 -11.71
N VAL A 426 5.53 -20.62 -12.28
CA VAL A 426 4.95 -19.99 -13.48
C VAL A 426 4.52 -18.56 -13.17
N TYR A 427 3.90 -18.33 -12.01
CA TYR A 427 3.50 -16.99 -11.56
C TYR A 427 4.69 -16.02 -11.51
N ARG A 428 5.81 -16.45 -10.94
CA ARG A 428 7.03 -15.64 -10.82
C ARG A 428 7.54 -15.17 -12.18
N TRP A 429 7.54 -16.04 -13.19
CA TRP A 429 7.91 -15.64 -14.55
C TRP A 429 6.88 -14.73 -15.21
N ALA A 430 5.57 -15.00 -15.02
CA ALA A 430 4.51 -14.14 -15.49
C ALA A 430 4.61 -12.76 -14.83
N TYR A 431 4.95 -12.70 -13.54
CA TYR A 431 5.15 -11.47 -12.79
C TYR A 431 6.27 -10.61 -13.40
N ILE A 432 7.43 -11.19 -13.66
CA ILE A 432 8.56 -10.51 -14.32
C ILE A 432 8.16 -10.00 -15.71
N ALA A 433 7.40 -10.78 -16.47
CA ALA A 433 6.87 -10.34 -17.77
C ALA A 433 5.89 -9.16 -17.63
N CYS A 434 5.02 -9.17 -16.63
CA CYS A 434 4.12 -8.05 -16.33
C CYS A 434 4.88 -6.79 -15.90
N VAL A 435 5.98 -6.92 -15.14
CA VAL A 435 6.87 -5.80 -14.81
C VAL A 435 7.42 -5.15 -16.08
N PHE A 436 7.82 -5.91 -17.07
CA PHE A 436 8.28 -5.38 -18.35
C PHE A 436 7.14 -4.74 -19.16
N ALA A 437 5.94 -5.33 -19.12
CA ALA A 437 4.80 -4.91 -19.94
C ALA A 437 4.07 -3.64 -19.42
N GLY A 438 4.09 -3.40 -18.10
CA GLY A 438 3.30 -2.34 -17.45
C GLY A 438 3.54 -0.93 -17.98
N PRO A 439 4.77 -0.50 -18.33
CA PRO A 439 5.04 0.84 -18.84
C PRO A 439 4.38 1.17 -20.19
N TYR A 440 3.97 0.16 -20.92
CA TYR A 440 3.34 0.34 -22.25
C TYR A 440 1.83 0.53 -22.18
N MET A 441 1.26 0.55 -20.98
CA MET A 441 -0.17 0.81 -20.74
C MET A 441 -0.40 2.29 -20.38
N THR A 442 -1.62 2.78 -20.62
CA THR A 442 -2.00 4.14 -20.20
C THR A 442 -2.13 4.25 -18.68
N VAL A 443 -1.76 5.39 -18.12
CA VAL A 443 -1.85 5.67 -16.68
C VAL A 443 -3.26 5.39 -16.16
N ALA A 444 -4.29 5.90 -16.86
CA ALA A 444 -5.69 5.72 -16.45
C ALA A 444 -6.09 4.24 -16.34
N ALA A 445 -5.80 3.43 -17.38
CA ALA A 445 -6.14 2.01 -17.38
C ALA A 445 -5.44 1.24 -16.25
N VAL A 446 -4.16 1.55 -16.00
CA VAL A 446 -3.35 0.93 -14.94
C VAL A 446 -3.96 1.17 -13.56
N TRP A 447 -4.36 2.42 -13.26
CA TRP A 447 -4.93 2.77 -11.97
C TRP A 447 -6.33 2.20 -11.79
N THR A 448 -7.17 2.23 -12.82
CA THR A 448 -8.54 1.67 -12.78
C THR A 448 -8.51 0.15 -12.53
N ILE A 449 -7.65 -0.59 -13.22
CA ILE A 449 -7.49 -2.05 -13.01
C ILE A 449 -7.02 -2.33 -11.58
N ALA A 450 -6.03 -1.58 -11.08
CA ALA A 450 -5.52 -1.73 -9.73
C ALA A 450 -6.61 -1.48 -8.68
N ASP A 451 -7.39 -0.43 -8.85
CA ASP A 451 -8.48 -0.06 -7.94
C ASP A 451 -9.55 -1.16 -7.89
N ILE A 452 -10.00 -1.68 -9.03
CA ILE A 452 -11.00 -2.77 -9.09
C ILE A 452 -10.54 -4.01 -8.32
N PHE A 453 -9.32 -4.49 -8.57
CA PHE A 453 -8.82 -5.70 -7.91
C PHE A 453 -8.58 -5.48 -6.42
N ASN A 454 -8.09 -4.32 -6.01
CA ASN A 454 -7.93 -3.95 -4.59
C ASN A 454 -9.27 -3.98 -3.86
N ALA A 455 -10.30 -3.40 -4.44
CA ALA A 455 -11.64 -3.38 -3.86
C ALA A 455 -12.22 -4.78 -3.67
N CYS A 456 -12.10 -5.63 -4.70
CA CYS A 456 -12.55 -7.01 -4.65
C CYS A 456 -11.78 -7.85 -3.61
N MET A 457 -10.52 -7.54 -3.35
CA MET A 457 -9.72 -8.17 -2.30
C MET A 457 -10.09 -7.66 -0.90
N ALA A 458 -10.41 -6.37 -0.77
CA ALA A 458 -10.75 -5.75 0.51
C ALA A 458 -12.04 -6.31 1.13
N ILE A 459 -13.05 -6.58 0.32
CA ILE A 459 -14.38 -7.02 0.80
C ILE A 459 -14.30 -8.30 1.65
N PRO A 460 -13.72 -9.42 1.19
CA PRO A 460 -13.57 -10.62 2.01
C PRO A 460 -12.80 -10.39 3.30
N ASN A 461 -11.76 -9.59 3.23
CA ASN A 461 -10.92 -9.27 4.38
C ASN A 461 -11.71 -8.47 5.43
N MET A 462 -12.40 -7.40 5.04
CA MET A 462 -13.18 -6.58 5.97
C MET A 462 -14.30 -7.36 6.63
N ILE A 463 -14.99 -8.25 5.90
CA ILE A 463 -15.99 -9.15 6.47
C ILE A 463 -15.37 -10.00 7.57
N ALA A 464 -14.21 -10.59 7.32
CA ALA A 464 -13.51 -11.42 8.31
C ALA A 464 -13.07 -10.62 9.54
N LEU A 465 -12.52 -9.41 9.36
CA LEU A 465 -12.11 -8.54 10.46
C LEU A 465 -13.27 -8.16 11.38
N ILE A 466 -14.43 -7.83 10.80
CA ILE A 466 -15.64 -7.51 11.57
C ILE A 466 -16.12 -8.72 12.37
N VAL A 467 -16.22 -9.90 11.75
CA VAL A 467 -16.63 -11.14 12.40
C VAL A 467 -15.66 -11.55 13.51
N LEU A 468 -14.36 -11.42 13.25
CA LEU A 468 -13.29 -11.81 14.17
C LEU A 468 -12.89 -10.70 15.17
N SER A 469 -13.54 -9.53 15.11
CA SER A 469 -13.20 -8.39 15.99
C SER A 469 -13.30 -8.75 17.49
N GLY A 470 -14.19 -9.66 17.88
CA GLY A 470 -14.26 -10.18 19.26
C GLY A 470 -13.05 -11.03 19.66
N VAL A 471 -12.45 -11.75 18.69
CA VAL A 471 -11.20 -12.51 18.92
C VAL A 471 -10.06 -11.53 19.13
N VAL A 472 -9.94 -10.51 18.28
CA VAL A 472 -8.91 -9.47 18.40
C VAL A 472 -8.96 -8.81 19.77
N VAL A 473 -10.15 -8.42 20.25
CA VAL A 473 -10.32 -7.80 21.58
C VAL A 473 -9.91 -8.72 22.71
N ARG A 474 -10.27 -10.01 22.63
CA ARG A 474 -9.92 -11.00 23.66
C ARG A 474 -8.41 -11.20 23.75
N GLU A 475 -7.75 -11.46 22.62
CA GLU A 475 -6.30 -11.63 22.57
C GLU A 475 -5.55 -10.39 23.07
N THR A 476 -6.03 -9.20 22.68
CA THR A 476 -5.46 -7.93 23.12
C THR A 476 -5.55 -7.77 24.64
N LYS A 477 -6.71 -8.04 25.23
CA LYS A 477 -6.91 -7.95 26.69
C LYS A 477 -6.04 -8.97 27.45
N ASP A 478 -5.97 -10.20 26.97
CA ASP A 478 -5.14 -11.25 27.55
C ASP A 478 -3.65 -10.89 27.55
N PHE A 479 -3.15 -10.42 26.42
CA PHE A 479 -1.76 -9.98 26.30
C PHE A 479 -1.41 -8.86 27.29
N PHE A 480 -2.22 -7.79 27.35
CA PHE A 480 -1.92 -6.67 28.23
C PHE A 480 -2.08 -7.04 29.70
N LYS A 481 -2.98 -7.96 30.06
CA LYS A 481 -3.11 -8.50 31.42
C LYS A 481 -1.84 -9.28 31.80
N ARG A 482 -1.39 -10.22 30.97
CA ARG A 482 -0.14 -10.98 31.20
C ARG A 482 1.09 -10.07 31.34
N LEU A 483 1.14 -9.01 30.51
CA LEU A 483 2.21 -8.04 30.57
C LEU A 483 2.19 -7.19 31.84
N GLU A 484 1.01 -6.84 32.34
CA GLU A 484 0.84 -6.14 33.61
C GLU A 484 1.24 -7.02 34.81
N GLU A 485 0.83 -8.29 34.81
CA GLU A 485 1.22 -9.30 35.81
C GLU A 485 2.76 -9.53 35.82
N ALA A 486 3.43 -9.37 34.69
CA ALA A 486 4.89 -9.42 34.53
C ALA A 486 5.58 -8.07 34.78
N ASN A 487 4.91 -7.07 35.39
CA ASN A 487 5.44 -5.72 35.64
C ASN A 487 5.99 -5.02 34.37
N GLY A 488 5.45 -5.34 33.19
CA GLY A 488 5.88 -4.81 31.92
C GLY A 488 7.10 -5.48 31.27
N ASP A 489 7.62 -6.53 31.90
CA ASP A 489 8.73 -7.35 31.40
C ASP A 489 8.18 -8.48 30.50
N GLU A 490 8.47 -8.41 29.20
CA GLU A 490 8.02 -9.39 28.23
C GLU A 490 8.73 -10.74 28.36
N GLU A 491 9.98 -10.75 28.87
CA GLU A 491 10.75 -11.98 29.02
C GLU A 491 10.21 -12.80 30.26
N ALA A 492 9.58 -12.10 31.20
CA ALA A 492 8.92 -12.69 32.37
C ALA A 492 7.44 -13.06 32.14
N MET A 493 6.87 -12.73 30.99
CA MET A 493 5.47 -13.06 30.67
C MET A 493 5.25 -14.57 30.59
N VAL A 494 4.10 -15.04 31.11
CA VAL A 494 3.63 -16.40 30.85
C VAL A 494 3.48 -16.60 29.34
N PRO A 495 4.04 -17.68 28.76
CA PRO A 495 4.00 -17.90 27.33
C PRO A 495 2.58 -17.93 26.77
N TYR A 496 2.40 -17.38 25.54
CA TYR A 496 1.15 -17.47 24.81
C TYR A 496 0.78 -18.94 24.57
N ARG A 497 -0.43 -19.32 24.98
CA ARG A 497 -1.02 -20.62 24.65
C ARG A 497 -2.07 -20.40 23.58
N ALA A 498 -1.82 -20.93 22.37
CA ALA A 498 -2.82 -20.93 21.30
C ALA A 498 -4.05 -21.75 21.78
N GLN A 499 -5.20 -21.07 21.93
CA GLN A 499 -6.49 -21.68 22.28
C GLN A 499 -7.26 -22.05 21.01
#